data_14e993bb26162852d904e7db8debcfe7
#
_entry.id   14e993bb26162852d904e7db8debcfe7
#
_cell.length_a   1.000
_cell.length_b   1.000
_cell.length_c   1.000
_cell.angle_alpha   90.00
_cell.angle_beta   90.00
_cell.angle_gamma   90.00
#
_symmetry.space_group_name_H-M   'P 1'
#
loop_
_entity.id
_entity.type
_entity.pdbx_description
1 polymer ?
#
loop_
_entity_poly.entity_id
_entity_poly.type
_entity_poly.pdbx_seq_one_letter_code
_entity_poly.pdbx_strand_id
1 'polypeptide(L)'
;MESIFLDRNKAHDKLREYPPTHIAVAYVGRDWNKLIDCSQLKEIIVSPTLGTNPRAVAEIAEQIGWDHVHFLDELHAKIYLSRSCCIWGSFNLSNNAFVQKSSAALLEAGTHSTEAHIIQDAYAFFEDLQRAAHAQYPNHELKIKKLSELHGLHNNAIANKFTNTDSMKE
;
A
#
# COMPACT_ATOMS: atom_id res chain seq x y z
N MET A 1 -11.24 -24.63 -5.39
CA MET A 1 -10.65 -23.95 -4.20
C MET A 1 -9.16 -24.13 -4.31
N GLU A 2 -8.43 -23.05 -4.37
CA GLU A 2 -6.99 -23.12 -4.66
C GLU A 2 -6.25 -22.02 -3.91
N SER A 3 -5.19 -22.42 -3.19
CA SER A 3 -4.18 -21.52 -2.65
C SER A 3 -2.88 -21.73 -3.38
N ILE A 4 -2.28 -20.67 -3.91
CA ILE A 4 -1.10 -20.73 -4.77
C ILE A 4 0.00 -19.85 -4.17
N PHE A 5 1.23 -20.37 -4.15
CA PHE A 5 2.42 -19.58 -3.84
C PHE A 5 2.71 -18.58 -4.97
N LEU A 6 2.98 -17.34 -4.58
CA LEU A 6 3.28 -16.24 -5.48
C LEU A 6 4.72 -15.77 -5.30
N ASP A 7 5.44 -15.65 -6.40
CA ASP A 7 6.54 -14.72 -6.55
C ASP A 7 6.03 -13.36 -7.06
N ARG A 8 6.89 -12.40 -7.24
CA ARG A 8 6.58 -11.06 -7.73
C ARG A 8 5.76 -11.05 -9.02
N ASN A 9 6.19 -11.82 -10.03
CA ASN A 9 5.56 -11.82 -11.35
C ASN A 9 4.14 -12.37 -11.27
N LYS A 10 3.97 -13.51 -10.60
CA LYS A 10 2.67 -14.13 -10.37
C LYS A 10 1.74 -13.23 -9.54
N ALA A 11 2.28 -12.52 -8.54
CA ALA A 11 1.51 -11.59 -7.73
C ALA A 11 0.96 -10.43 -8.58
N HIS A 12 1.76 -9.86 -9.48
CA HIS A 12 1.33 -8.80 -10.37
C HIS A 12 0.25 -9.27 -11.37
N ASP A 13 0.43 -10.47 -11.94
CA ASP A 13 -0.58 -11.07 -12.82
C ASP A 13 -1.89 -11.32 -12.08
N LYS A 14 -1.83 -11.79 -10.84
CA LYS A 14 -3.01 -12.01 -10.00
C LYS A 14 -3.73 -10.72 -9.59
N LEU A 15 -3.03 -9.62 -9.35
CA LEU A 15 -3.65 -8.32 -9.14
C LEU A 15 -4.44 -7.81 -10.35
N ARG A 16 -3.98 -8.13 -11.58
CA ARG A 16 -4.70 -7.80 -12.81
C ARG A 16 -5.89 -8.72 -13.04
N GLU A 17 -5.76 -10.01 -12.75
CA GLU A 17 -6.83 -11.00 -12.87
C GLU A 17 -7.96 -10.75 -11.85
N TYR A 18 -7.60 -10.31 -10.64
CA TYR A 18 -8.51 -10.03 -9.52
C TYR A 18 -8.29 -8.61 -9.00
N PRO A 19 -8.79 -7.57 -9.70
CA PRO A 19 -8.61 -6.18 -9.27
C PRO A 19 -9.09 -5.98 -7.83
N PRO A 20 -8.25 -5.48 -6.92
CA PRO A 20 -8.60 -5.36 -5.53
C PRO A 20 -9.62 -4.24 -5.29
N THR A 21 -10.58 -4.52 -4.43
CA THR A 21 -11.54 -3.53 -3.93
C THR A 21 -11.15 -2.97 -2.56
N HIS A 22 -10.35 -3.72 -1.79
CA HIS A 22 -9.86 -3.32 -0.48
C HIS A 22 -8.37 -3.66 -0.39
N ILE A 23 -7.58 -2.72 0.08
CA ILE A 23 -6.13 -2.87 0.20
C ILE A 23 -5.69 -2.44 1.59
N ALA A 24 -4.91 -3.28 2.28
CA ALA A 24 -4.17 -2.89 3.46
C ALA A 24 -2.68 -3.13 3.20
N VAL A 25 -1.89 -2.06 3.10
CA VAL A 25 -0.45 -2.15 2.80
C VAL A 25 0.35 -1.18 3.66
N ALA A 26 1.50 -1.63 4.13
CA ALA A 26 2.38 -0.75 4.89
C ALA A 26 2.78 0.47 4.07
N TYR A 27 3.18 0.29 2.81
CA TYR A 27 3.72 1.38 1.99
C TYR A 27 3.09 1.46 0.60
N VAL A 28 2.91 2.70 0.14
CA VAL A 28 2.45 3.03 -1.21
C VAL A 28 3.54 3.81 -1.94
N GLY A 29 3.96 3.31 -3.09
CA GLY A 29 4.94 3.96 -3.96
C GLY A 29 4.31 4.92 -4.96
N ARG A 30 5.16 5.76 -5.59
CA ARG A 30 4.73 6.77 -6.58
C ARG A 30 3.98 6.16 -7.79
N ASP A 31 4.37 4.95 -8.19
CA ASP A 31 3.85 4.30 -9.40
C ASP A 31 2.65 3.37 -9.14
N TRP A 32 1.93 3.59 -8.03
CA TRP A 32 0.80 2.78 -7.58
C TRP A 32 -0.27 2.58 -8.67
N ASN A 33 -0.53 3.62 -9.46
CA ASN A 33 -1.55 3.65 -10.52
C ASN A 33 -1.22 2.77 -11.74
N LYS A 34 0.01 2.27 -11.85
CA LYS A 34 0.42 1.28 -12.86
C LYS A 34 0.19 -0.15 -12.40
N LEU A 35 -0.07 -0.35 -11.11
CA LEU A 35 -0.13 -1.66 -10.48
C LEU A 35 -1.56 -2.13 -10.26
N ILE A 36 -2.50 -1.21 -10.03
CA ILE A 36 -3.90 -1.52 -9.76
C ILE A 36 -4.84 -0.62 -10.60
N ASP A 37 -6.04 -1.14 -10.85
CA ASP A 37 -7.15 -0.36 -11.40
C ASP A 37 -7.90 0.32 -10.24
N CYS A 38 -7.69 1.63 -10.09
CA CYS A 38 -8.30 2.41 -9.02
C CYS A 38 -9.82 2.53 -9.15
N SER A 39 -10.39 2.29 -10.33
CA SER A 39 -11.84 2.34 -10.53
C SER A 39 -12.59 1.26 -9.73
N GLN A 40 -11.90 0.19 -9.36
CA GLN A 40 -12.44 -0.90 -8.54
C GLN A 40 -12.16 -0.71 -7.04
N LEU A 41 -11.20 0.15 -6.68
CA LEU A 41 -10.79 0.36 -5.30
C LEU A 41 -11.88 1.10 -4.52
N LYS A 42 -12.27 0.53 -3.39
CA LYS A 42 -13.26 1.11 -2.47
C LYS A 42 -12.64 1.63 -1.20
N GLU A 43 -11.69 0.90 -0.62
CA GLU A 43 -11.07 1.21 0.66
C GLU A 43 -9.58 0.91 0.63
N ILE A 44 -8.79 1.77 1.22
CA ILE A 44 -7.36 1.54 1.42
C ILE A 44 -6.91 1.93 2.83
N ILE A 45 -6.09 1.08 3.45
CA ILE A 45 -5.42 1.36 4.73
C ILE A 45 -3.91 1.38 4.46
N VAL A 46 -3.24 2.44 4.89
CA VAL A 46 -1.79 2.61 4.70
C VAL A 46 -1.10 3.05 6.00
N SER A 47 0.17 2.74 6.14
CA SER A 47 0.99 3.35 7.19
C SER A 47 1.53 4.70 6.69
N PRO A 48 1.20 5.82 7.33
CA PRO A 48 1.65 7.15 6.94
C PRO A 48 3.06 7.43 7.47
N THR A 49 4.03 6.60 7.08
CA THR A 49 5.45 6.67 7.46
C THR A 49 6.35 6.88 6.25
N LEU A 50 7.67 7.05 6.46
CA LEU A 50 8.63 7.39 5.39
C LEU A 50 8.66 6.40 4.20
N GLY A 51 8.19 5.17 4.38
CA GLY A 51 8.04 4.21 3.28
C GLY A 51 6.90 4.52 2.31
N THR A 52 5.93 5.33 2.73
CA THR A 52 4.77 5.73 1.94
C THR A 52 5.02 7.06 1.24
N ASN A 53 4.74 7.13 -0.07
CA ASN A 53 4.80 8.37 -0.83
C ASN A 53 3.55 9.23 -0.55
N PRO A 54 3.67 10.43 0.04
CA PRO A 54 2.52 11.25 0.41
C PRO A 54 1.69 11.74 -0.80
N ARG A 55 2.32 11.94 -1.96
CA ARG A 55 1.61 12.31 -3.19
C ARG A 55 0.74 11.16 -3.71
N ALA A 56 1.26 9.93 -3.67
CA ALA A 56 0.49 8.76 -4.06
C ALA A 56 -0.79 8.60 -3.21
N VAL A 57 -0.69 8.84 -1.90
CA VAL A 57 -1.85 8.81 -1.00
C VAL A 57 -2.85 9.92 -1.34
N ALA A 58 -2.38 11.14 -1.61
CA ALA A 58 -3.25 12.25 -2.02
C ALA A 58 -3.98 11.93 -3.34
N GLU A 59 -3.25 11.40 -4.34
CA GLU A 59 -3.83 11.00 -5.63
C GLU A 59 -4.89 9.90 -5.48
N ILE A 60 -4.67 8.92 -4.60
CA ILE A 60 -5.68 7.90 -4.28
C ILE A 60 -6.91 8.56 -3.65
N ALA A 61 -6.70 9.44 -2.67
CA ALA A 61 -7.78 10.13 -1.98
C ALA A 61 -8.60 11.05 -2.90
N GLU A 62 -7.98 11.63 -3.93
CA GLU A 62 -8.68 12.39 -4.98
C GLU A 62 -9.59 11.49 -5.82
N GLN A 63 -9.26 10.22 -6.00
CA GLN A 63 -10.04 9.29 -6.81
C GLN A 63 -11.16 8.59 -6.03
N ILE A 64 -10.89 8.12 -4.80
CA ILE A 64 -11.88 7.35 -4.04
C ILE A 64 -12.52 8.14 -2.89
N GLY A 65 -11.99 9.31 -2.56
CA GLY A 65 -12.45 10.12 -1.42
C GLY A 65 -11.66 9.85 -0.14
N TRP A 66 -11.46 10.90 0.68
CA TRP A 66 -10.73 10.82 1.95
C TRP A 66 -11.40 9.93 3.00
N ASP A 67 -12.70 9.73 2.91
CA ASP A 67 -13.44 8.85 3.82
C ASP A 67 -13.07 7.38 3.63
N HIS A 68 -12.54 7.04 2.46
CA HIS A 68 -12.13 5.69 2.05
C HIS A 68 -10.61 5.44 2.16
N VAL A 69 -9.85 6.45 2.57
CA VAL A 69 -8.40 6.33 2.85
C VAL A 69 -8.16 6.37 4.34
N HIS A 70 -7.58 5.32 4.89
CA HIS A 70 -7.38 5.15 6.31
C HIS A 70 -5.89 5.09 6.65
N PHE A 71 -5.49 5.70 7.77
CA PHE A 71 -4.12 5.69 8.27
C PHE A 71 -4.02 4.86 9.53
N LEU A 72 -3.00 4.01 9.58
CA LEU A 72 -2.67 3.18 10.75
C LEU A 72 -1.14 3.12 10.88
N ASP A 73 -0.59 3.78 11.90
CA ASP A 73 0.85 4.01 12.04
C ASP A 73 1.65 2.69 12.09
N GLU A 74 1.15 1.71 12.83
CA GLU A 74 1.79 0.40 13.04
C GLU A 74 1.49 -0.65 11.95
N LEU A 75 0.77 -0.28 10.89
CA LEU A 75 0.42 -1.22 9.82
C LEU A 75 1.66 -1.77 9.13
N HIS A 76 1.82 -3.08 9.16
CA HIS A 76 2.85 -3.80 8.40
C HIS A 76 2.30 -4.88 7.48
N ALA A 77 1.00 -5.15 7.52
CA ALA A 77 0.32 -6.09 6.62
C ALA A 77 0.41 -5.64 5.15
N LYS A 78 0.32 -6.58 4.22
CA LYS A 78 0.17 -6.36 2.78
C LYS A 78 -0.87 -7.35 2.29
N ILE A 79 -2.11 -6.86 2.16
CA ILE A 79 -3.29 -7.64 1.81
C ILE A 79 -4.05 -6.91 0.72
N TYR A 80 -4.43 -7.64 -0.31
CA TYR A 80 -5.22 -7.19 -1.43
C TYR A 80 -6.46 -8.07 -1.53
N LEU A 81 -7.64 -7.49 -1.40
CA LEU A 81 -8.92 -8.20 -1.38
C LEU A 81 -9.77 -7.82 -2.57
N SER A 82 -10.28 -8.82 -3.26
CA SER A 82 -11.38 -8.70 -4.21
C SER A 82 -12.56 -9.55 -3.73
N ARG A 83 -13.69 -9.49 -4.43
CA ARG A 83 -14.87 -10.29 -4.06
C ARG A 83 -14.60 -11.82 -4.02
N SER A 84 -13.67 -12.30 -4.85
CA SER A 84 -13.42 -13.73 -5.08
C SER A 84 -11.99 -14.17 -4.82
N CYS A 85 -11.15 -13.27 -4.28
CA CYS A 85 -9.73 -13.55 -4.13
C CYS A 85 -9.13 -12.72 -2.98
N CYS A 86 -8.21 -13.33 -2.24
CA CYS A 86 -7.31 -12.69 -1.32
C CYS A 86 -5.87 -12.94 -1.75
N ILE A 87 -5.06 -11.88 -1.83
CA ILE A 87 -3.60 -11.95 -2.02
C ILE A 87 -2.95 -11.33 -0.79
N TRP A 88 -1.99 -12.03 -0.20
CA TRP A 88 -1.20 -11.49 0.91
C TRP A 88 0.25 -11.96 0.83
N GLY A 89 1.13 -11.22 1.47
CA GLY A 89 2.57 -11.54 1.47
C GLY A 89 3.42 -10.36 1.87
N SER A 90 4.59 -10.23 1.22
CA SER A 90 5.52 -9.14 1.47
C SER A 90 5.32 -7.93 0.53
N PHE A 91 4.43 -8.01 -0.45
CA PHE A 91 4.23 -7.04 -1.54
C PHE A 91 3.63 -5.70 -1.08
N ASN A 92 4.42 -4.67 -0.94
CA ASN A 92 3.90 -3.30 -0.83
C ASN A 92 3.36 -2.80 -2.18
N LEU A 93 2.46 -1.83 -2.18
CA LEU A 93 1.93 -1.23 -3.41
C LEU A 93 2.96 -0.30 -4.05
N SER A 94 4.00 -0.87 -4.62
CA SER A 94 5.13 -0.15 -5.22
C SER A 94 5.80 -0.94 -6.34
N ASN A 95 6.46 -0.25 -7.27
CA ASN A 95 7.24 -0.90 -8.33
C ASN A 95 8.35 -1.81 -7.78
N ASN A 96 8.95 -1.47 -6.64
CA ASN A 96 9.99 -2.29 -6.03
C ASN A 96 9.49 -3.69 -5.67
N ALA A 97 8.19 -3.81 -5.33
CA ALA A 97 7.58 -5.09 -5.00
C ALA A 97 7.09 -5.87 -6.23
N PHE A 98 6.61 -5.18 -7.29
CA PHE A 98 5.93 -5.83 -8.42
C PHE A 98 6.69 -5.76 -9.75
N VAL A 99 7.64 -4.84 -9.95
CA VAL A 99 8.32 -4.65 -11.23
C VAL A 99 9.76 -5.15 -11.20
N GLN A 100 10.03 -6.21 -11.99
CA GLN A 100 11.31 -6.91 -12.01
C GLN A 100 12.50 -6.05 -12.47
N LYS A 101 12.26 -5.01 -13.27
CA LYS A 101 13.31 -4.15 -13.86
C LYS A 101 13.63 -2.91 -13.01
N SER A 102 13.08 -2.81 -11.81
CA SER A 102 13.43 -1.73 -10.89
C SER A 102 14.85 -1.93 -10.35
N SER A 103 15.66 -0.87 -10.32
CA SER A 103 17.01 -0.91 -9.75
C SER A 103 17.01 -1.22 -8.24
N ALA A 104 15.87 -1.05 -7.58
CA ALA A 104 15.64 -1.37 -6.17
C ALA A 104 14.69 -2.56 -5.98
N ALA A 105 14.63 -3.46 -6.97
CA ALA A 105 13.74 -4.61 -6.93
C ALA A 105 14.03 -5.52 -5.74
N LEU A 106 13.02 -5.80 -4.92
CA LEU A 106 13.10 -6.65 -3.75
C LEU A 106 12.69 -8.09 -4.10
N LEU A 107 13.20 -9.05 -3.33
CA LEU A 107 12.71 -10.43 -3.39
C LEU A 107 11.44 -10.53 -2.56
N GLU A 108 10.32 -10.81 -3.24
CA GLU A 108 8.99 -10.82 -2.65
C GLU A 108 8.35 -12.19 -2.79
N ALA A 109 7.57 -12.56 -1.79
CA ALA A 109 6.80 -13.79 -1.77
C ALA A 109 5.44 -13.59 -1.11
N GLY A 110 4.49 -14.43 -1.48
CA GLY A 110 3.15 -14.39 -0.90
C GLY A 110 2.28 -15.54 -1.35
N THR A 111 1.00 -15.39 -1.10
CA THR A 111 -0.01 -16.39 -1.41
C THR A 111 -1.24 -15.71 -1.99
N HIS A 112 -1.90 -16.42 -2.89
CA HIS A 112 -3.22 -16.11 -3.42
C HIS A 112 -4.16 -17.24 -2.98
N SER A 113 -5.39 -16.88 -2.61
CA SER A 113 -6.43 -17.84 -2.31
C SER A 113 -7.80 -17.40 -2.85
N THR A 114 -8.55 -18.34 -3.38
CA THR A 114 -9.96 -18.20 -3.76
C THR A 114 -10.88 -18.95 -2.80
N GLU A 115 -10.37 -19.41 -1.66
CA GLU A 115 -11.14 -20.12 -0.65
C GLU A 115 -12.02 -19.14 0.13
N ALA A 116 -13.34 -19.43 0.14
CA ALA A 116 -14.32 -18.50 0.71
C ALA A 116 -14.07 -18.15 2.19
N HIS A 117 -13.65 -19.15 3.00
CA HIS A 117 -13.36 -18.90 4.42
C HIS A 117 -12.12 -18.02 4.62
N ILE A 118 -11.06 -18.20 3.79
CA ILE A 118 -9.86 -17.34 3.86
C ILE A 118 -10.20 -15.90 3.45
N ILE A 119 -11.01 -15.73 2.39
CA ILE A 119 -11.47 -14.41 1.97
C ILE A 119 -12.28 -13.74 3.08
N GLN A 120 -13.20 -14.48 3.71
CA GLN A 120 -14.02 -13.99 4.80
C GLN A 120 -13.18 -13.57 6.01
N ASP A 121 -12.20 -14.40 6.42
CA ASP A 121 -11.29 -14.10 7.53
C ASP A 121 -10.43 -12.87 7.22
N ALA A 122 -9.97 -12.74 5.97
CA ALA A 122 -9.18 -11.59 5.55
C ALA A 122 -10.01 -10.28 5.50
N TYR A 123 -11.29 -10.33 5.12
CA TYR A 123 -12.20 -9.19 5.24
C TYR A 123 -12.47 -8.82 6.71
N ALA A 124 -12.70 -9.79 7.58
CA ALA A 124 -12.87 -9.54 9.02
C ALA A 124 -11.63 -8.86 9.62
N PHE A 125 -10.44 -9.34 9.25
CA PHE A 125 -9.18 -8.71 9.67
C PHE A 125 -9.04 -7.27 9.10
N PHE A 126 -9.43 -7.04 7.84
CA PHE A 126 -9.43 -5.71 7.25
C PHE A 126 -10.33 -4.74 8.02
N GLU A 127 -11.52 -5.18 8.42
CA GLU A 127 -12.45 -4.38 9.23
C GLU A 127 -11.88 -4.04 10.61
N ASP A 128 -11.13 -4.98 11.24
CA ASP A 128 -10.42 -4.73 12.49
C ASP A 128 -9.35 -3.64 12.32
N LEU A 129 -8.56 -3.71 11.26
CA LEU A 129 -7.58 -2.68 10.91
C LEU A 129 -8.25 -1.32 10.64
N GLN A 130 -9.39 -1.31 9.96
CA GLN A 130 -10.15 -0.09 9.66
C GLN A 130 -10.67 0.57 10.95
N ARG A 131 -11.17 -0.23 11.90
CA ARG A 131 -11.58 0.26 13.22
C ARG A 131 -10.40 0.87 14.00
N ALA A 132 -9.24 0.21 13.99
CA ALA A 132 -8.02 0.73 14.60
C ALA A 132 -7.55 2.04 13.94
N ALA A 133 -7.56 2.09 12.62
CA ALA A 133 -7.22 3.28 11.84
C ALA A 133 -8.17 4.46 12.15
N HIS A 134 -9.46 4.19 12.24
CA HIS A 134 -10.44 5.22 12.60
C HIS A 134 -10.25 5.74 14.02
N ALA A 135 -9.81 4.90 14.96
CA ALA A 135 -9.48 5.34 16.31
C ALA A 135 -8.26 6.27 16.35
N GLN A 136 -7.26 6.04 15.47
CA GLN A 136 -6.06 6.90 15.39
C GLN A 136 -6.32 8.19 14.60
N TYR A 137 -7.04 8.10 13.47
CA TYR A 137 -7.31 9.21 12.56
C TYR A 137 -8.81 9.30 12.23
N PRO A 138 -9.63 9.76 13.20
CA PRO A 138 -11.10 9.72 13.09
C PRO A 138 -11.68 10.70 12.08
N ASN A 139 -10.91 11.67 11.61
CA ASN A 139 -11.40 12.72 10.72
C ASN A 139 -10.37 13.10 9.64
N HIS A 140 -10.86 13.80 8.64
CA HIS A 140 -10.11 14.25 7.49
C HIS A 140 -8.96 15.20 7.85
N GLU A 141 -9.19 16.09 8.81
CA GLU A 141 -8.21 17.10 9.22
C GLU A 141 -6.93 16.45 9.77
N LEU A 142 -7.07 15.44 10.63
CA LEU A 142 -5.93 14.69 11.18
C LEU A 142 -5.18 13.91 10.10
N LYS A 143 -5.89 13.35 9.11
CA LYS A 143 -5.27 12.66 7.98
C LYS A 143 -4.43 13.65 7.13
N ILE A 144 -4.98 14.81 6.79
CA ILE A 144 -4.26 15.83 6.02
C ILE A 144 -3.07 16.37 6.79
N LYS A 145 -3.21 16.64 8.08
CA LYS A 145 -2.10 17.07 8.93
C LYS A 145 -0.96 16.05 8.91
N LYS A 146 -1.29 14.78 9.12
CA LYS A 146 -0.29 13.69 9.09
C LYS A 146 0.40 13.59 7.73
N LEU A 147 -0.36 13.72 6.64
CA LEU A 147 0.21 13.66 5.29
C LEU A 147 1.14 14.86 5.00
N SER A 148 0.81 16.05 5.51
CA SER A 148 1.66 17.24 5.41
C SER A 148 2.97 17.05 6.18
N GLU A 149 2.92 16.50 7.39
CA GLU A 149 4.11 16.15 8.17
C GLU A 149 5.00 15.16 7.41
N LEU A 150 4.40 14.10 6.87
CA LEU A 150 5.10 13.10 6.06
C LEU A 150 5.76 13.72 4.82
N HIS A 151 5.08 14.65 4.15
CA HIS A 151 5.63 15.37 3.00
C HIS A 151 6.86 16.20 3.39
N GLY A 152 6.83 16.88 4.53
CA GLY A 152 7.98 17.61 5.08
C GLY A 152 9.17 16.69 5.35
N LEU A 153 8.94 15.53 5.96
CA LEU A 153 9.98 14.53 6.21
C LEU A 153 10.62 14.00 4.92
N HIS A 154 9.82 13.73 3.88
CA HIS A 154 10.32 13.33 2.57
C HIS A 154 11.22 14.39 1.93
N ASN A 155 10.83 15.65 1.97
CA ASN A 155 11.62 16.75 1.42
C ASN A 155 12.95 16.92 2.15
N ASN A 156 12.97 16.82 3.48
CA ASN A 156 14.18 16.86 4.29
C ASN A 156 15.12 15.68 4.02
N ALA A 157 14.57 14.46 3.86
CA ALA A 157 15.36 13.28 3.53
C ALA A 157 16.03 13.39 2.14
N ILE A 158 15.37 14.03 1.18
CA ILE A 158 15.93 14.30 -0.15
C ILE A 158 17.05 15.36 -0.02
N ALA A 159 16.82 16.46 0.68
CA ALA A 159 17.82 17.51 0.87
C ALA A 159 19.11 16.96 1.52
N ASN A 160 18.99 16.13 2.55
CA ASN A 160 20.13 15.52 3.24
C ASN A 160 20.93 14.55 2.36
N LYS A 161 20.31 13.90 1.39
CA LYS A 161 21.02 13.04 0.40
C LYS A 161 21.91 13.88 -0.53
N PHE A 162 21.48 15.06 -0.92
CA PHE A 162 22.27 15.95 -1.80
C PHE A 162 23.44 16.61 -1.07
N THR A 163 23.26 17.01 0.19
CA THR A 163 24.35 17.61 0.98
C THR A 163 25.45 16.62 1.35
N ASN A 164 25.13 15.34 1.56
CA ASN A 164 26.14 14.30 1.86
C ASN A 164 26.91 13.81 0.63
N THR A 165 26.42 13.99 -0.58
CA THR A 165 27.14 13.67 -1.82
C THR A 165 28.18 14.71 -2.21
N ASP A 166 28.02 15.96 -1.78
CA ASP A 166 28.99 17.03 -2.03
C ASP A 166 30.18 16.99 -1.04
N SER A 167 29.99 16.45 0.16
CA SER A 167 31.06 16.31 1.16
C SER A 167 32.00 15.09 0.95
N MET A 168 31.74 14.23 -0.02
CA MET A 168 32.60 13.09 -0.41
C MET A 168 33.49 13.39 -1.63
N LYS A 169 33.55 14.61 -2.11
CA LYS A 169 34.35 15.03 -3.28
C LYS A 169 35.52 15.97 -2.96
N GLU A 170 35.91 16.08 -1.68
CA GLU A 170 37.15 16.76 -1.28
C GLU A 170 38.22 15.75 -0.83
#